data_3b97d1bba06b926f9a80aef7a008850c
#
_entry.id   3b97d1bba06b926f9a80aef7a008850c
#
_cell.length_a   1.000
_cell.length_b   1.000
_cell.length_c   1.000
_cell.angle_alpha   90.00
_cell.angle_beta   90.00
_cell.angle_gamma   90.00
#
_symmetry.space_group_name_H-M   'P 1'
#
loop_
_entity.id
_entity.type
_entity.pdbx_description
1 polymer ?
#
loop_
_entity_poly.entity_id
_entity_poly.type
_entity_poly.pdbx_seq_one_letter_code
_entity_poly.pdbx_strand_id
1 'polypeptide(L)'
;MTLRILHVLDHSLPTHSGYTFRTLSILREQRALGWETLQLTTPKQGATAALHEDVDGWRFHRTPSAAGTGLVAQMRLTARRLAALVRETRPDVIHAHSPVLNALPSLWVGRGQRVPVVYEMRASWEDAAVDHGTTTEGSLRYRVSRGLESFALRRADQITTICEGLRGDIMARGIGAERITVIPNAVDAKLFQFGLEGDAQLRSQLGLDGALVLGFAGSFYGYEGLHLLLDAARRMLPRHPNLRVLMVGGGPQDEALRAQAAAAGLQDRVIFTGRVPHEQVQRYYELIDVLAYPRLPIRLTELVTPLKPLEAMAQGRMFVASDVGGHRELVRHGETGFLFKAGDAAALEAAFEDVLARRDSWPQIRRQARRFVEVERTWTASVARYREVYERALARRPRIQTLST
;
A
#
# COMPACT_ATOMS: atom_id res chain seq x y z
N MET A 1 22.33 -21.43 -3.32
CA MET A 1 22.05 -21.07 -4.73
C MET A 1 21.56 -19.63 -4.79
N THR A 2 22.12 -18.82 -5.67
CA THR A 2 21.60 -17.47 -5.94
C THR A 2 20.34 -17.61 -6.78
N LEU A 3 19.18 -17.17 -6.27
CA LEU A 3 17.93 -17.19 -7.01
C LEU A 3 17.88 -16.00 -7.97
N ARG A 4 17.44 -16.20 -9.21
CA ARG A 4 17.15 -15.16 -10.18
C ARG A 4 15.65 -15.01 -10.34
N ILE A 5 15.10 -13.86 -9.95
CA ILE A 5 13.66 -13.59 -9.87
C ILE A 5 13.30 -12.51 -10.89
N LEU A 6 12.36 -12.80 -11.78
CA LEU A 6 11.84 -11.82 -12.73
C LEU A 6 10.48 -11.31 -12.23
N HIS A 7 10.47 -10.08 -11.73
CA HIS A 7 9.26 -9.39 -11.27
C HIS A 7 8.51 -8.77 -12.45
N VAL A 8 7.20 -9.01 -12.51
CA VAL A 8 6.29 -8.39 -13.48
C VAL A 8 5.42 -7.40 -12.73
N LEU A 9 5.59 -6.12 -13.03
CA LEU A 9 5.03 -4.98 -12.29
C LEU A 9 4.03 -4.21 -13.13
N ASP A 10 2.96 -3.72 -12.53
CA ASP A 10 2.01 -2.82 -13.17
C ASP A 10 2.72 -1.53 -13.59
N HIS A 11 3.35 -0.87 -12.63
CA HIS A 11 4.19 0.33 -12.79
C HIS A 11 5.31 0.35 -11.75
N SER A 12 6.27 1.26 -11.91
CA SER A 12 7.35 1.52 -10.97
C SER A 12 7.89 2.94 -11.15
N LEU A 13 9.10 3.25 -10.67
CA LEU A 13 9.72 4.55 -10.91
C LEU A 13 9.70 4.92 -12.41
N PRO A 14 9.53 6.22 -12.72
CA PRO A 14 9.48 7.38 -11.83
C PRO A 14 8.11 7.63 -11.18
N THR A 15 7.13 6.74 -11.36
CA THR A 15 5.81 6.88 -10.72
C THR A 15 5.90 6.55 -9.23
N HIS A 16 5.71 7.55 -8.38
CA HIS A 16 5.71 7.40 -6.92
C HIS A 16 4.31 6.98 -6.44
N SER A 17 4.24 5.82 -5.81
CA SER A 17 3.00 5.26 -5.23
C SER A 17 3.35 4.26 -4.12
N GLY A 18 2.39 3.91 -3.26
CA GLY A 18 2.57 2.84 -2.27
C GLY A 18 2.95 1.50 -2.91
N TYR A 19 2.45 1.23 -4.13
CA TYR A 19 2.84 0.06 -4.92
C TYR A 19 4.33 0.08 -5.28
N THR A 20 4.83 1.22 -5.76
CA THR A 20 6.25 1.41 -6.12
C THR A 20 7.15 1.27 -4.90
N PHE A 21 6.85 1.98 -3.80
CA PHE A 21 7.67 1.93 -2.59
C PHE A 21 7.74 0.55 -1.97
N ARG A 22 6.60 -0.17 -1.88
CA ARG A 22 6.60 -1.57 -1.45
C ARG A 22 7.49 -2.43 -2.37
N THR A 23 7.36 -2.27 -3.68
CA THR A 23 8.15 -3.06 -4.63
C THR A 23 9.64 -2.81 -4.48
N LEU A 24 10.07 -1.56 -4.40
CA LEU A 24 11.49 -1.21 -4.23
C LEU A 24 12.06 -1.76 -2.91
N SER A 25 11.28 -1.72 -1.83
CA SER A 25 11.67 -2.31 -0.55
C SER A 25 11.87 -3.82 -0.66
N ILE A 26 10.95 -4.52 -1.32
CA ILE A 26 11.08 -5.97 -1.59
C ILE A 26 12.35 -6.26 -2.40
N LEU A 27 12.57 -5.53 -3.50
CA LEU A 27 13.72 -5.73 -4.37
C LEU A 27 15.05 -5.48 -3.64
N ARG A 28 15.11 -4.43 -2.79
CA ARG A 28 16.30 -4.11 -1.98
C ARG A 28 16.65 -5.25 -1.03
N GLU A 29 15.68 -5.72 -0.27
CA GLU A 29 15.88 -6.80 0.68
C GLU A 29 16.19 -8.14 -0.01
N GLN A 30 15.58 -8.44 -1.15
CA GLN A 30 15.91 -9.63 -1.94
C GLN A 30 17.35 -9.59 -2.43
N ARG A 31 17.84 -8.45 -2.89
CA ARG A 31 19.26 -8.27 -3.25
C ARG A 31 20.18 -8.40 -2.05
N ALA A 32 19.77 -7.90 -0.87
CA ALA A 32 20.50 -8.09 0.37
C ALA A 32 20.59 -9.56 0.80
N LEU A 33 19.60 -10.40 0.42
CA LEU A 33 19.65 -11.87 0.60
C LEU A 33 20.55 -12.58 -0.44
N GLY A 34 21.21 -11.83 -1.35
CA GLY A 34 22.06 -12.36 -2.41
C GLY A 34 21.27 -12.89 -3.62
N TRP A 35 20.01 -12.49 -3.79
CA TRP A 35 19.20 -12.86 -4.96
C TRP A 35 19.36 -11.84 -6.09
N GLU A 36 19.33 -12.33 -7.33
CA GLU A 36 19.29 -11.46 -8.51
C GLU A 36 17.85 -11.10 -8.85
N THR A 37 17.57 -9.81 -8.96
CA THR A 37 16.22 -9.31 -9.29
C THR A 37 16.22 -8.61 -10.63
N LEU A 38 15.28 -8.97 -11.49
CA LEU A 38 14.97 -8.34 -12.77
C LEU A 38 13.54 -7.77 -12.66
N GLN A 39 13.31 -6.59 -13.22
CA GLN A 39 12.03 -5.89 -13.12
C GLN A 39 11.50 -5.55 -14.51
N LEU A 40 10.33 -6.09 -14.88
CA LEU A 40 9.58 -5.76 -16.08
C LEU A 40 8.32 -4.97 -15.71
N THR A 41 8.16 -3.76 -16.24
CA THR A 41 6.89 -3.03 -16.14
C THR A 41 6.02 -3.28 -17.37
N THR A 42 4.70 -3.31 -17.15
CA THR A 42 3.71 -3.45 -18.22
C THR A 42 3.45 -2.11 -18.92
N PRO A 43 2.66 -2.07 -20.01
CA PRO A 43 2.25 -0.83 -20.68
C PRO A 43 1.51 0.17 -19.76
N LYS A 44 1.06 -0.25 -18.60
CA LYS A 44 0.45 0.62 -17.59
C LYS A 44 1.42 1.67 -17.03
N GLN A 45 2.72 1.42 -17.12
CA GLN A 45 3.76 2.41 -16.80
C GLN A 45 3.62 3.70 -17.62
N GLY A 46 3.10 3.62 -18.82
CA GLY A 46 2.97 4.71 -19.76
C GLY A 46 3.48 4.32 -21.15
N ALA A 47 3.16 5.14 -22.15
CA ALA A 47 3.64 4.96 -23.51
C ALA A 47 5.17 5.12 -23.58
N THR A 48 5.85 4.16 -24.15
CA THR A 48 7.31 4.19 -24.35
C THR A 48 7.70 3.30 -25.53
N ALA A 49 8.77 3.69 -26.22
CA ALA A 49 9.47 2.86 -27.20
C ALA A 49 10.68 2.14 -26.59
N ALA A 50 11.12 2.56 -25.40
CA ALA A 50 12.29 2.02 -24.73
C ALA A 50 12.07 0.58 -24.26
N LEU A 51 13.11 -0.25 -24.40
CA LEU A 51 13.12 -1.62 -23.89
C LEU A 51 13.60 -1.70 -22.43
N HIS A 52 14.32 -0.69 -21.97
CA HIS A 52 14.80 -0.56 -20.59
C HIS A 52 15.00 0.91 -20.25
N GLU A 53 14.99 1.20 -18.97
CA GLU A 53 15.19 2.54 -18.41
C GLU A 53 15.89 2.42 -17.06
N ASP A 54 16.91 3.22 -16.84
CA ASP A 54 17.60 3.31 -15.54
C ASP A 54 17.08 4.54 -14.79
N VAL A 55 16.52 4.31 -13.59
CA VAL A 55 15.95 5.36 -12.73
C VAL A 55 16.41 5.12 -11.30
N ASP A 56 17.03 6.10 -10.67
CA ASP A 56 17.48 6.07 -9.27
C ASP A 56 18.30 4.80 -8.90
N GLY A 57 19.21 4.39 -9.81
CA GLY A 57 20.05 3.21 -9.63
C GLY A 57 19.34 1.87 -9.86
N TRP A 58 18.08 1.89 -10.31
CA TRP A 58 17.34 0.71 -10.67
C TRP A 58 17.19 0.59 -12.18
N ARG A 59 17.55 -0.59 -12.74
CA ARG A 59 17.27 -0.91 -14.14
C ARG A 59 15.89 -1.58 -14.25
N PHE A 60 14.99 -0.95 -15.01
CA PHE A 60 13.69 -1.51 -15.36
C PHE A 60 13.67 -1.93 -16.82
N HIS A 61 13.27 -3.17 -17.08
CA HIS A 61 12.82 -3.55 -18.41
C HIS A 61 11.43 -2.96 -18.64
N ARG A 62 11.22 -2.37 -19.80
CA ARG A 62 9.94 -1.77 -20.17
C ARG A 62 9.23 -2.61 -21.22
N THR A 63 7.90 -2.55 -21.24
CA THR A 63 7.08 -3.12 -22.32
C THR A 63 6.69 -1.99 -23.28
N PRO A 64 7.30 -1.89 -24.47
CA PRO A 64 6.96 -0.84 -25.42
C PRO A 64 5.48 -0.86 -25.79
N SER A 65 4.86 0.33 -25.81
CA SER A 65 3.43 0.49 -26.13
C SER A 65 3.14 1.92 -26.58
N ALA A 66 2.10 2.08 -27.43
CA ALA A 66 1.55 3.39 -27.77
C ALA A 66 0.49 3.82 -26.76
N ALA A 67 0.22 5.13 -26.71
CA ALA A 67 -0.90 5.67 -25.95
C ALA A 67 -2.23 5.07 -26.44
N GLY A 68 -3.18 4.83 -25.54
CA GLY A 68 -4.50 4.28 -25.88
C GLY A 68 -4.52 2.77 -26.17
N THR A 69 -3.41 2.05 -25.95
CA THR A 69 -3.37 0.59 -26.15
C THR A 69 -4.40 -0.10 -25.25
N GLY A 70 -5.34 -0.84 -25.85
CA GLY A 70 -6.40 -1.58 -25.13
C GLY A 70 -5.87 -2.75 -24.29
N LEU A 71 -6.63 -3.19 -23.28
CA LEU A 71 -6.21 -4.19 -22.27
C LEU A 71 -5.68 -5.50 -22.88
N VAL A 72 -6.35 -6.06 -23.88
CA VAL A 72 -5.92 -7.31 -24.52
C VAL A 72 -4.58 -7.13 -25.24
N ALA A 73 -4.39 -5.99 -25.92
CA ALA A 73 -3.13 -5.67 -26.56
C ALA A 73 -2.01 -5.47 -25.53
N GLN A 74 -2.29 -4.80 -24.41
CA GLN A 74 -1.33 -4.66 -23.30
C GLN A 74 -0.87 -6.02 -22.77
N MET A 75 -1.80 -6.95 -22.53
CA MET A 75 -1.46 -8.31 -22.08
C MET A 75 -0.61 -9.07 -23.11
N ARG A 76 -0.93 -8.93 -24.42
CA ARG A 76 -0.14 -9.56 -25.49
C ARG A 76 1.26 -8.99 -25.61
N LEU A 77 1.41 -7.66 -25.49
CA LEU A 77 2.71 -6.99 -25.49
C LEU A 77 3.54 -7.42 -24.28
N THR A 78 2.95 -7.43 -23.10
CA THR A 78 3.60 -7.92 -21.86
C THR A 78 4.05 -9.37 -22.02
N ALA A 79 3.20 -10.25 -22.56
CA ALA A 79 3.54 -11.65 -22.74
C ALA A 79 4.71 -11.83 -23.72
N ARG A 80 4.73 -11.09 -24.84
CA ARG A 80 5.83 -11.13 -25.83
C ARG A 80 7.15 -10.65 -25.22
N ARG A 81 7.12 -9.52 -24.51
CA ARG A 81 8.32 -8.96 -23.86
C ARG A 81 8.82 -9.87 -22.74
N LEU A 82 7.93 -10.36 -21.90
CA LEU A 82 8.24 -11.32 -20.84
C LEU A 82 8.85 -12.61 -21.41
N ALA A 83 8.27 -13.17 -22.47
CA ALA A 83 8.79 -14.39 -23.09
C ALA A 83 10.20 -14.20 -23.66
N ALA A 84 10.52 -13.03 -24.22
CA ALA A 84 11.87 -12.69 -24.66
C ALA A 84 12.84 -12.62 -23.47
N LEU A 85 12.47 -11.89 -22.41
CA LEU A 85 13.30 -11.76 -21.21
C LEU A 85 13.56 -13.09 -20.52
N VAL A 86 12.56 -13.98 -20.40
CA VAL A 86 12.73 -15.30 -19.81
C VAL A 86 13.75 -16.13 -20.60
N ARG A 87 13.75 -16.07 -21.95
CA ARG A 87 14.77 -16.77 -22.77
C ARG A 87 16.16 -16.18 -22.61
N GLU A 88 16.25 -14.86 -22.52
CA GLU A 88 17.51 -14.11 -22.39
C GLU A 88 18.13 -14.31 -21.01
N THR A 89 17.35 -14.14 -19.93
CA THR A 89 17.85 -14.05 -18.57
C THR A 89 17.74 -15.35 -17.79
N ARG A 90 16.93 -16.31 -18.24
CA ARG A 90 16.69 -17.62 -17.63
C ARG A 90 16.38 -17.53 -16.13
N PRO A 91 15.34 -16.77 -15.72
CA PRO A 91 15.00 -16.64 -14.32
C PRO A 91 14.56 -18.00 -13.72
N ASP A 92 14.77 -18.16 -12.43
CA ASP A 92 14.29 -19.33 -11.69
C ASP A 92 12.79 -19.24 -11.42
N VAL A 93 12.29 -18.02 -11.18
CA VAL A 93 10.89 -17.73 -10.83
C VAL A 93 10.42 -16.47 -11.56
N ILE A 94 9.19 -16.49 -12.06
CA ILE A 94 8.45 -15.29 -12.43
C ILE A 94 7.58 -14.89 -11.24
N HIS A 95 7.76 -13.67 -10.73
CA HIS A 95 6.95 -13.12 -9.66
C HIS A 95 6.03 -12.03 -10.22
N ALA A 96 4.78 -12.38 -10.48
CA ALA A 96 3.78 -11.45 -10.97
C ALA A 96 3.14 -10.71 -9.78
N HIS A 97 3.15 -9.38 -9.82
CA HIS A 97 2.45 -8.56 -8.84
C HIS A 97 1.09 -8.13 -9.38
N SER A 98 0.06 -8.05 -8.52
CA SER A 98 -1.26 -7.57 -8.97
C SER A 98 -1.17 -6.27 -9.81
N PRO A 99 -2.05 -6.08 -10.77
CA PRO A 99 -3.33 -6.75 -11.00
C PRO A 99 -3.22 -8.06 -11.77
N VAL A 100 -4.38 -8.74 -11.90
CA VAL A 100 -4.53 -9.97 -12.70
C VAL A 100 -4.02 -9.83 -14.14
N LEU A 101 -4.03 -8.61 -14.70
CA LEU A 101 -3.49 -8.30 -16.02
C LEU A 101 -1.98 -8.56 -16.15
N ASN A 102 -1.25 -8.60 -15.04
CA ASN A 102 0.16 -8.99 -14.97
C ASN A 102 0.29 -10.51 -14.78
N ALA A 103 -0.63 -11.11 -14.01
CA ALA A 103 -0.63 -12.53 -13.73
C ALA A 103 -0.92 -13.38 -14.97
N LEU A 104 -1.93 -13.03 -15.77
CA LEU A 104 -2.34 -13.81 -16.94
C LEU A 104 -1.22 -14.00 -17.97
N PRO A 105 -0.51 -12.95 -18.46
CA PRO A 105 0.64 -13.12 -19.32
C PRO A 105 1.78 -13.90 -18.66
N SER A 106 2.00 -13.72 -17.35
CA SER A 106 3.02 -14.43 -16.58
C SER A 106 2.73 -15.93 -16.52
N LEU A 107 1.50 -16.32 -16.25
CA LEU A 107 1.06 -17.72 -16.23
C LEU A 107 1.19 -18.38 -17.60
N TRP A 108 0.83 -17.67 -18.68
CA TRP A 108 0.98 -18.18 -20.03
C TRP A 108 2.44 -18.42 -20.40
N VAL A 109 3.31 -17.42 -20.17
CA VAL A 109 4.75 -17.53 -20.47
C VAL A 109 5.42 -18.57 -19.55
N GLY A 110 5.13 -18.53 -18.26
CA GLY A 110 5.69 -19.47 -17.28
C GLY A 110 5.35 -20.91 -17.63
N ARG A 111 4.10 -21.19 -18.07
CA ARG A 111 3.71 -22.52 -18.53
C ARG A 111 4.47 -22.94 -19.79
N GLY A 112 4.56 -22.04 -20.78
CA GLY A 112 5.22 -22.33 -22.07
C GLY A 112 6.73 -22.55 -21.94
N GLN A 113 7.38 -21.84 -21.00
CA GLN A 113 8.84 -21.90 -20.81
C GLN A 113 9.24 -22.68 -19.54
N ARG A 114 8.28 -23.32 -18.86
CA ARG A 114 8.49 -24.16 -17.67
C ARG A 114 9.14 -23.42 -16.49
N VAL A 115 8.85 -22.13 -16.35
CA VAL A 115 9.28 -21.31 -15.21
C VAL A 115 8.10 -21.19 -14.25
N PRO A 116 8.26 -21.50 -12.95
CA PRO A 116 7.20 -21.36 -11.97
C PRO A 116 6.77 -19.89 -11.79
N VAL A 117 5.48 -19.71 -11.49
CA VAL A 117 4.88 -18.37 -11.32
C VAL A 117 4.36 -18.22 -9.90
N VAL A 118 4.89 -17.24 -9.19
CA VAL A 118 4.33 -16.73 -7.94
C VAL A 118 3.45 -15.54 -8.27
N TYR A 119 2.25 -15.48 -7.70
CA TYR A 119 1.35 -14.34 -7.87
C TYR A 119 1.13 -13.62 -6.55
N GLU A 120 1.48 -12.34 -6.48
CA GLU A 120 1.26 -11.49 -5.31
C GLU A 120 0.02 -10.64 -5.48
N MET A 121 -1.05 -10.94 -4.71
CA MET A 121 -2.27 -10.16 -4.64
C MET A 121 -2.15 -9.11 -3.53
N ARG A 122 -2.13 -7.82 -3.91
CA ARG A 122 -1.96 -6.67 -3.00
C ARG A 122 -3.25 -5.94 -2.67
N ALA A 123 -4.26 -6.14 -3.48
CA ALA A 123 -5.61 -5.58 -3.30
C ALA A 123 -6.61 -6.41 -4.10
N SER A 124 -7.89 -6.35 -3.73
CA SER A 124 -8.98 -6.82 -4.58
C SER A 124 -9.28 -5.77 -5.64
N TRP A 125 -9.05 -6.12 -6.90
CA TRP A 125 -9.24 -5.21 -8.03
C TRP A 125 -10.69 -4.90 -8.31
N GLU A 126 -11.56 -5.88 -8.16
CA GLU A 126 -12.99 -5.71 -8.28
C GLU A 126 -13.53 -4.73 -7.23
N ASP A 127 -13.04 -4.79 -5.99
CA ASP A 127 -13.45 -3.91 -4.90
C ASP A 127 -12.88 -2.50 -5.08
N ALA A 128 -11.63 -2.37 -5.52
CA ALA A 128 -11.04 -1.07 -5.86
C ALA A 128 -11.77 -0.38 -7.02
N ALA A 129 -12.26 -1.14 -8.01
CA ALA A 129 -13.06 -0.60 -9.11
C ALA A 129 -14.44 -0.09 -8.65
N VAL A 130 -15.02 -0.68 -7.61
CA VAL A 130 -16.25 -0.19 -6.96
C VAL A 130 -15.98 1.13 -6.25
N ASP A 131 -14.91 1.21 -5.45
CA ASP A 131 -14.54 2.45 -4.75
C ASP A 131 -14.27 3.62 -5.72
N HIS A 132 -13.63 3.35 -6.84
CA HIS A 132 -13.39 4.36 -7.88
C HIS A 132 -14.64 4.69 -8.71
N GLY A 133 -15.82 4.14 -8.39
CA GLY A 133 -17.07 4.40 -9.10
C GLY A 133 -17.11 3.87 -10.54
N THR A 134 -16.16 3.03 -10.94
CA THR A 134 -16.08 2.49 -12.31
C THR A 134 -16.93 1.23 -12.52
N THR A 135 -17.43 0.65 -11.43
CA THR A 135 -18.37 -0.49 -11.41
C THR A 135 -19.15 -0.50 -10.10
N THR A 136 -20.13 -1.40 -9.99
CA THR A 136 -20.86 -1.67 -8.74
C THR A 136 -20.65 -3.10 -8.30
N GLU A 137 -20.74 -3.36 -7.00
CA GLU A 137 -20.62 -4.71 -6.45
C GLU A 137 -21.69 -5.64 -7.07
N GLY A 138 -21.30 -6.86 -7.40
CA GLY A 138 -22.20 -7.85 -8.03
C GLY A 138 -22.52 -7.61 -9.51
N SER A 139 -22.10 -6.50 -10.12
CA SER A 139 -22.28 -6.24 -11.56
C SER A 139 -21.57 -7.29 -12.43
N LEU A 140 -21.93 -7.39 -13.70
CA LEU A 140 -21.26 -8.31 -14.63
C LEU A 140 -19.74 -8.04 -14.68
N ARG A 141 -19.34 -6.76 -14.76
CA ARG A 141 -17.91 -6.36 -14.76
C ARG A 141 -17.21 -6.81 -13.48
N TYR A 142 -17.83 -6.62 -12.32
CA TYR A 142 -17.32 -7.08 -11.03
C TYR A 142 -17.11 -8.59 -11.02
N ARG A 143 -18.14 -9.36 -11.44
CA ARG A 143 -18.09 -10.83 -11.48
C ARG A 143 -17.03 -11.36 -12.45
N VAL A 144 -16.89 -10.74 -13.62
CA VAL A 144 -15.84 -11.09 -14.60
C VAL A 144 -14.46 -10.81 -14.03
N SER A 145 -14.22 -9.63 -13.44
CA SER A 145 -12.93 -9.28 -12.82
C SER A 145 -12.58 -10.27 -11.70
N ARG A 146 -13.53 -10.56 -10.81
CA ARG A 146 -13.36 -11.55 -9.72
C ARG A 146 -13.12 -12.97 -10.27
N GLY A 147 -13.77 -13.34 -11.35
CA GLY A 147 -13.57 -14.62 -12.04
C GLY A 147 -12.16 -14.76 -12.62
N LEU A 148 -11.67 -13.72 -13.30
CA LEU A 148 -10.29 -13.67 -13.85
C LEU A 148 -9.23 -13.72 -12.74
N GLU A 149 -9.42 -12.95 -11.66
CA GLU A 149 -8.56 -12.98 -10.49
C GLU A 149 -8.51 -14.39 -9.87
N SER A 150 -9.68 -15.00 -9.64
CA SER A 150 -9.79 -16.36 -9.11
C SER A 150 -9.16 -17.42 -10.05
N PHE A 151 -9.26 -17.22 -11.35
CA PHE A 151 -8.60 -18.08 -12.34
C PHE A 151 -7.07 -17.99 -12.21
N ALA A 152 -6.53 -16.76 -12.13
CA ALA A 152 -5.08 -16.55 -11.98
C ALA A 152 -4.54 -17.16 -10.68
N LEU A 153 -5.24 -16.93 -9.56
CA LEU A 153 -4.89 -17.49 -8.25
C LEU A 153 -4.86 -19.02 -8.26
N ARG A 154 -5.85 -19.68 -8.90
CA ARG A 154 -5.86 -21.16 -9.01
C ARG A 154 -4.70 -21.71 -9.84
N ARG A 155 -4.20 -20.96 -10.81
CA ARG A 155 -3.15 -21.37 -11.76
C ARG A 155 -1.74 -21.03 -11.34
N ALA A 156 -1.55 -20.07 -10.44
CA ALA A 156 -0.23 -19.73 -9.87
C ALA A 156 0.36 -20.94 -9.13
N ASP A 157 1.67 -21.10 -9.16
CA ASP A 157 2.35 -22.19 -8.45
C ASP A 157 2.38 -21.92 -6.93
N GLN A 158 2.57 -20.67 -6.52
CA GLN A 158 2.39 -20.16 -5.16
C GLN A 158 1.71 -18.78 -5.20
N ILE A 159 1.09 -18.43 -4.10
CA ILE A 159 0.39 -17.16 -3.94
C ILE A 159 0.97 -16.43 -2.74
N THR A 160 1.20 -15.13 -2.90
CA THR A 160 1.49 -14.25 -1.78
C THR A 160 0.45 -13.15 -1.68
N THR A 161 0.24 -12.66 -0.46
CA THR A 161 -0.64 -11.52 -0.20
C THR A 161 -0.08 -10.69 0.95
N ILE A 162 -0.66 -9.51 1.18
CA ILE A 162 -0.07 -8.53 2.11
C ILE A 162 -0.65 -8.59 3.53
N CYS A 163 -1.74 -9.35 3.74
CA CYS A 163 -2.46 -9.36 5.01
C CYS A 163 -3.39 -10.57 5.14
N GLU A 164 -3.83 -10.86 6.36
CA GLU A 164 -4.73 -11.98 6.65
C GLU A 164 -6.14 -11.76 6.08
N GLY A 165 -6.62 -10.50 6.00
CA GLY A 165 -7.90 -10.20 5.35
C GLY A 165 -7.95 -10.68 3.90
N LEU A 166 -6.94 -10.35 3.08
CA LEU A 166 -6.84 -10.85 1.71
C LEU A 166 -6.60 -12.37 1.65
N ARG A 167 -5.81 -12.93 2.57
CA ARG A 167 -5.64 -14.39 2.66
C ARG A 167 -6.97 -15.08 2.86
N GLY A 168 -7.80 -14.59 3.78
CA GLY A 168 -9.15 -15.10 4.02
C GLY A 168 -10.04 -15.02 2.78
N ASP A 169 -10.01 -13.89 2.03
CA ASP A 169 -10.76 -13.76 0.77
C ASP A 169 -10.28 -14.75 -0.30
N ILE A 170 -8.96 -14.94 -0.43
CA ILE A 170 -8.39 -15.93 -1.37
C ILE A 170 -8.83 -17.35 -0.99
N MET A 171 -8.82 -17.70 0.30
CA MET A 171 -9.30 -19.00 0.78
C MET A 171 -10.80 -19.19 0.52
N ALA A 172 -11.60 -18.14 0.69
CA ALA A 172 -13.03 -18.16 0.37
C ALA A 172 -13.33 -18.36 -1.14
N ARG A 173 -12.33 -18.15 -2.01
CA ARG A 173 -12.39 -18.50 -3.45
C ARG A 173 -12.05 -19.98 -3.73
N GLY A 174 -11.90 -20.81 -2.70
CA GLY A 174 -11.62 -22.25 -2.79
C GLY A 174 -10.13 -22.58 -3.02
N ILE A 175 -9.22 -21.74 -2.56
CA ILE A 175 -7.77 -21.95 -2.67
C ILE A 175 -7.22 -22.40 -1.31
N GLY A 176 -6.46 -23.51 -1.31
CA GLY A 176 -5.90 -24.06 -0.08
C GLY A 176 -4.91 -23.14 0.60
N ALA A 177 -4.97 -23.09 1.95
CA ALA A 177 -4.15 -22.22 2.79
C ALA A 177 -2.65 -22.44 2.63
N GLU A 178 -2.24 -23.69 2.33
CA GLU A 178 -0.85 -24.11 2.12
C GLU A 178 -0.20 -23.46 0.87
N ARG A 179 -1.02 -22.91 -0.02
CA ARG A 179 -0.55 -22.20 -1.22
C ARG A 179 -0.42 -20.70 -1.03
N ILE A 180 -0.86 -20.18 0.12
CA ILE A 180 -0.97 -18.75 0.36
C ILE A 180 -0.05 -18.35 1.51
N THR A 181 0.91 -17.48 1.22
CA THR A 181 1.82 -16.93 2.24
C THR A 181 1.57 -15.44 2.40
N VAL A 182 1.38 -14.98 3.63
CA VAL A 182 1.29 -13.55 3.93
C VAL A 182 2.69 -12.95 4.03
N ILE A 183 2.95 -11.97 3.17
CA ILE A 183 4.13 -11.11 3.17
C ILE A 183 3.67 -9.73 3.62
N PRO A 184 3.65 -9.45 4.92
CA PRO A 184 2.99 -8.28 5.45
C PRO A 184 3.62 -6.98 4.97
N ASN A 185 2.81 -5.92 4.93
CA ASN A 185 3.31 -4.57 4.82
C ASN A 185 4.25 -4.26 5.97
N ALA A 186 5.32 -3.55 5.66
CA ALA A 186 6.38 -3.19 6.59
C ALA A 186 6.79 -1.74 6.38
N VAL A 187 7.60 -1.23 7.26
CA VAL A 187 8.20 0.10 7.16
C VAL A 187 9.71 0.00 7.41
N ASP A 188 10.48 0.81 6.72
CA ASP A 188 11.89 1.00 7.05
C ASP A 188 11.98 2.06 8.16
N ALA A 189 12.00 1.58 9.40
CA ALA A 189 12.04 2.46 10.56
C ALA A 189 13.28 3.36 10.59
N LYS A 190 14.36 3.00 9.87
CA LYS A 190 15.60 3.81 9.80
C LYS A 190 15.42 5.07 8.94
N LEU A 191 14.46 5.07 8.03
CA LEU A 191 14.13 6.26 7.21
C LEU A 191 13.37 7.33 8.00
N PHE A 192 12.82 6.96 9.16
CA PHE A 192 12.02 7.84 10.00
C PHE A 192 12.73 8.11 11.33
N GLN A 193 13.00 9.38 11.59
CA GLN A 193 13.51 9.77 12.89
C GLN A 193 12.36 9.75 13.92
N PHE A 194 12.64 9.17 15.09
CA PHE A 194 11.65 9.02 16.14
C PHE A 194 11.57 10.30 17.00
N GLY A 195 10.34 10.80 17.18
CA GLY A 195 10.07 11.85 18.16
C GLY A 195 10.67 13.21 17.83
N LEU A 196 10.94 13.52 16.56
CA LEU A 196 11.36 14.86 16.17
C LEU A 196 10.36 15.90 16.63
N GLU A 197 10.86 17.01 17.15
CA GLU A 197 10.09 18.23 17.36
C GLU A 197 9.76 18.84 16.00
N GLY A 198 8.53 19.36 15.87
CA GLY A 198 8.07 19.93 14.61
C GLY A 198 8.88 21.14 14.19
N ASP A 199 9.02 21.34 12.90
CA ASP A 199 9.66 22.51 12.29
C ASP A 199 8.92 23.79 12.72
N ALA A 200 9.53 24.57 13.61
CA ALA A 200 8.95 25.78 14.19
C ALA A 200 8.66 26.85 13.11
N GLN A 201 9.54 26.97 12.10
CA GLN A 201 9.32 27.91 11.00
C GLN A 201 8.12 27.52 10.15
N LEU A 202 8.01 26.25 9.77
CA LEU A 202 6.87 25.75 9.02
C LEU A 202 5.58 25.82 9.83
N ARG A 203 5.64 25.54 11.15
CA ARG A 203 4.51 25.71 12.08
C ARG A 203 3.97 27.12 12.06
N SER A 204 4.85 28.12 12.20
CA SER A 204 4.48 29.54 12.19
C SER A 204 3.95 29.99 10.81
N GLN A 205 4.59 29.58 9.71
CA GLN A 205 4.13 29.87 8.35
C GLN A 205 2.71 29.36 8.08
N LEU A 206 2.32 28.24 8.68
CA LEU A 206 0.98 27.65 8.56
C LEU A 206 -0.01 28.17 9.61
N GLY A 207 0.40 29.13 10.49
CA GLY A 207 -0.46 29.66 11.54
C GLY A 207 -0.87 28.61 12.60
N LEU A 208 0.02 27.69 12.91
CA LEU A 208 -0.21 26.58 13.85
C LEU A 208 0.39 26.84 15.24
N ASP A 209 0.94 28.02 15.52
CA ASP A 209 1.55 28.35 16.80
C ASP A 209 0.52 28.26 17.93
N GLY A 210 0.82 27.49 18.98
CA GLY A 210 -0.09 27.26 20.09
C GLY A 210 -1.37 26.45 19.75
N ALA A 211 -1.49 25.96 18.53
CA ALA A 211 -2.65 25.16 18.11
C ALA A 211 -2.52 23.70 18.55
N LEU A 212 -3.69 23.09 18.85
CA LEU A 212 -3.87 21.65 18.84
C LEU A 212 -4.12 21.23 17.40
N VAL A 213 -3.24 20.41 16.83
CA VAL A 213 -3.29 20.03 15.42
C VAL A 213 -3.71 18.58 15.25
N LEU A 214 -4.91 18.38 14.70
CA LEU A 214 -5.34 17.10 14.16
C LEU A 214 -5.05 17.06 12.67
N GLY A 215 -4.79 15.87 12.09
CA GLY A 215 -4.49 15.89 10.66
C GLY A 215 -4.41 14.54 9.99
N PHE A 216 -4.21 14.66 8.67
CA PHE A 216 -4.02 13.52 7.77
C PHE A 216 -2.96 13.88 6.74
N ALA A 217 -2.11 12.90 6.39
CA ALA A 217 -1.17 13.03 5.28
C ALA A 217 -1.35 11.87 4.29
N GLY A 218 -1.55 12.19 3.01
CA GLY A 218 -1.71 11.21 1.95
C GLY A 218 -2.66 11.63 0.84
N SER A 219 -3.08 10.66 0.01
CA SER A 219 -4.05 10.90 -1.07
C SER A 219 -5.47 10.91 -0.53
N PHE A 220 -6.29 11.87 -1.02
CA PHE A 220 -7.67 12.07 -0.59
C PHE A 220 -8.63 11.22 -1.44
N TYR A 221 -8.65 9.91 -1.17
CA TYR A 221 -9.61 8.99 -1.76
C TYR A 221 -10.88 8.90 -0.92
N GLY A 222 -12.00 8.49 -1.53
CA GLY A 222 -13.30 8.35 -0.86
C GLY A 222 -13.25 7.41 0.34
N TYR A 223 -12.60 6.28 0.19
CA TYR A 223 -12.47 5.28 1.24
C TYR A 223 -11.66 5.73 2.47
N GLU A 224 -10.85 6.78 2.37
CA GLU A 224 -10.11 7.32 3.53
C GLU A 224 -11.05 8.04 4.53
N GLY A 225 -12.30 8.39 4.12
CA GLY A 225 -13.32 8.89 5.03
C GLY A 225 -13.01 10.26 5.64
N LEU A 226 -12.24 11.10 4.96
CA LEU A 226 -11.72 12.37 5.51
C LEU A 226 -12.82 13.38 5.87
N HIS A 227 -14.03 13.25 5.31
CA HIS A 227 -15.19 14.03 5.72
C HIS A 227 -15.53 13.84 7.20
N LEU A 228 -15.32 12.63 7.75
CA LEU A 228 -15.53 12.35 9.18
C LEU A 228 -14.55 13.11 10.07
N LEU A 229 -13.31 13.35 9.60
CA LEU A 229 -12.35 14.17 10.34
C LEU A 229 -12.82 15.62 10.45
N LEU A 230 -13.37 16.19 9.38
CA LEU A 230 -13.94 17.55 9.40
C LEU A 230 -15.15 17.64 10.33
N ASP A 231 -16.04 16.65 10.30
CA ASP A 231 -17.22 16.60 11.18
C ASP A 231 -16.81 16.44 12.66
N ALA A 232 -15.85 15.58 12.97
CA ALA A 232 -15.31 15.44 14.32
C ALA A 232 -14.64 16.73 14.81
N ALA A 233 -13.82 17.36 13.97
CA ALA A 233 -13.17 18.63 14.30
C ALA A 233 -14.21 19.74 14.63
N ARG A 234 -15.27 19.87 13.82
CA ARG A 234 -16.36 20.81 14.10
C ARG A 234 -16.99 20.59 15.46
N ARG A 235 -17.22 19.35 15.85
CA ARG A 235 -17.79 18.96 17.15
C ARG A 235 -16.86 19.27 18.33
N MET A 236 -15.54 19.21 18.10
CA MET A 236 -14.52 19.48 19.13
C MET A 236 -14.27 20.97 19.38
N LEU A 237 -14.52 21.86 18.40
CA LEU A 237 -14.23 23.30 18.52
C LEU A 237 -14.73 23.98 19.78
N PRO A 238 -15.95 23.71 20.32
CA PRO A 238 -16.42 24.35 21.55
C PRO A 238 -15.54 24.04 22.77
N ARG A 239 -14.87 22.87 22.81
CA ARG A 239 -13.98 22.45 23.89
C ARG A 239 -12.51 22.79 23.60
N HIS A 240 -12.15 22.87 22.31
CA HIS A 240 -10.79 23.15 21.86
C HIS A 240 -10.76 24.33 20.87
N PRO A 241 -10.90 25.59 21.35
CA PRO A 241 -10.99 26.76 20.47
C PRO A 241 -9.71 27.02 19.65
N ASN A 242 -8.57 26.47 20.09
CA ASN A 242 -7.29 26.52 19.37
C ASN A 242 -7.07 25.35 18.40
N LEU A 243 -8.09 24.50 18.18
CA LEU A 243 -8.00 23.37 17.25
C LEU A 243 -7.77 23.85 15.81
N ARG A 244 -6.85 23.16 15.13
CA ARG A 244 -6.61 23.25 13.69
C ARG A 244 -6.61 21.86 13.08
N VAL A 245 -6.98 21.75 11.82
CA VAL A 245 -6.88 20.52 11.04
C VAL A 245 -5.87 20.73 9.91
N LEU A 246 -4.86 19.89 9.84
CA LEU A 246 -3.85 19.93 8.79
C LEU A 246 -4.05 18.77 7.81
N MET A 247 -4.44 19.10 6.58
CA MET A 247 -4.73 18.17 5.49
C MET A 247 -3.58 18.24 4.47
N VAL A 248 -2.65 17.27 4.57
CA VAL A 248 -1.44 17.24 3.73
C VAL A 248 -1.65 16.27 2.56
N GLY A 249 -1.68 16.78 1.35
CA GLY A 249 -1.89 15.98 0.16
C GLY A 249 -2.98 16.50 -0.76
N GLY A 250 -3.59 15.60 -1.52
CA GLY A 250 -4.67 15.94 -2.44
C GLY A 250 -5.18 14.68 -3.15
N GLY A 251 -6.26 14.81 -3.88
CA GLY A 251 -6.85 13.69 -4.57
C GLY A 251 -8.28 13.94 -5.03
N PRO A 252 -9.01 12.91 -5.46
CA PRO A 252 -10.37 13.06 -5.99
C PRO A 252 -11.36 13.76 -5.05
N GLN A 253 -11.13 13.71 -3.73
CA GLN A 253 -12.01 14.32 -2.73
C GLN A 253 -11.62 15.74 -2.33
N ASP A 254 -10.56 16.33 -2.88
CA ASP A 254 -10.02 17.64 -2.46
C ASP A 254 -11.11 18.74 -2.52
N GLU A 255 -11.77 18.88 -3.67
CA GLU A 255 -12.82 19.88 -3.87
C GLU A 255 -14.01 19.68 -2.92
N ALA A 256 -14.47 18.44 -2.76
CA ALA A 256 -15.58 18.11 -1.87
C ALA A 256 -15.25 18.42 -0.40
N LEU A 257 -14.01 18.11 0.05
CA LEU A 257 -13.57 18.38 1.42
C LEU A 257 -13.44 19.88 1.70
N ARG A 258 -12.96 20.68 0.74
CA ARG A 258 -12.92 22.14 0.85
C ARG A 258 -14.32 22.74 0.93
N ALA A 259 -15.24 22.27 0.10
CA ALA A 259 -16.63 22.69 0.13
C ALA A 259 -17.30 22.34 1.48
N GLN A 260 -17.07 21.14 2.02
CA GLN A 260 -17.55 20.73 3.33
C GLN A 260 -16.98 21.62 4.45
N ALA A 261 -15.66 21.89 4.44
CA ALA A 261 -15.02 22.75 5.42
C ALA A 261 -15.63 24.15 5.42
N ALA A 262 -15.88 24.74 4.23
CA ALA A 262 -16.54 26.04 4.10
C ALA A 262 -17.98 26.02 4.61
N ALA A 263 -18.78 25.02 4.21
CA ALA A 263 -20.17 24.88 4.65
C ALA A 263 -20.30 24.65 6.17
N ALA A 264 -19.28 24.02 6.79
CA ALA A 264 -19.21 23.79 8.23
C ALA A 264 -18.64 24.97 9.03
N GLY A 265 -18.26 26.08 8.39
CA GLY A 265 -17.62 27.24 9.04
C GLY A 265 -16.19 26.94 9.54
N LEU A 266 -15.49 26.02 8.87
CA LEU A 266 -14.15 25.57 9.24
C LEU A 266 -13.04 26.18 8.35
N GLN A 267 -13.35 27.08 7.42
CA GLN A 267 -12.39 27.61 6.43
C GLN A 267 -11.12 28.19 7.07
N ASP A 268 -11.24 28.82 8.25
CA ASP A 268 -10.11 29.38 8.99
C ASP A 268 -9.46 28.38 9.97
N ARG A 269 -9.96 27.15 10.00
CA ARG A 269 -9.53 26.10 10.92
C ARG A 269 -8.87 24.90 10.22
N VAL A 270 -9.13 24.74 8.92
CA VAL A 270 -8.61 23.64 8.11
C VAL A 270 -7.59 24.15 7.11
N ILE A 271 -6.41 23.61 7.16
CA ILE A 271 -5.30 23.97 6.27
C ILE A 271 -5.11 22.84 5.27
N PHE A 272 -5.30 23.15 4.00
CA PHE A 272 -5.03 22.23 2.89
C PHE A 272 -3.72 22.63 2.23
N THR A 273 -2.66 21.84 2.40
CA THR A 273 -1.35 22.15 1.84
C THR A 273 -1.24 21.89 0.35
N GLY A 274 -2.16 21.08 -0.22
CA GLY A 274 -1.95 20.46 -1.51
C GLY A 274 -0.87 19.36 -1.43
N ARG A 275 -0.48 18.85 -2.60
CA ARG A 275 0.58 17.84 -2.68
C ARG A 275 1.94 18.45 -2.35
N VAL A 276 2.65 17.84 -1.44
CA VAL A 276 4.02 18.22 -1.07
C VAL A 276 5.02 17.18 -1.61
N PRO A 277 6.26 17.56 -1.92
CA PRO A 277 7.30 16.62 -2.30
C PRO A 277 7.48 15.53 -1.23
N HIS A 278 7.74 14.29 -1.66
CA HIS A 278 7.82 13.16 -0.76
C HIS A 278 8.86 13.35 0.35
N GLU A 279 9.99 13.96 0.03
CA GLU A 279 11.09 14.25 0.96
C GLU A 279 10.69 15.25 2.04
N GLN A 280 9.64 16.03 1.81
CA GLN A 280 9.18 17.05 2.77
C GLN A 280 8.00 16.56 3.63
N VAL A 281 7.36 15.45 3.27
CA VAL A 281 6.15 14.95 3.95
C VAL A 281 6.39 14.76 5.44
N GLN A 282 7.58 14.27 5.84
CA GLN A 282 7.92 14.06 7.25
C GLN A 282 7.83 15.34 8.07
N ARG A 283 8.27 16.50 7.56
CA ARG A 283 8.17 17.80 8.25
C ARG A 283 6.74 18.18 8.59
N TYR A 284 5.78 17.80 7.73
CA TYR A 284 4.35 18.04 8.00
C TYR A 284 3.77 17.07 9.02
N TYR A 285 4.20 15.79 8.99
CA TYR A 285 3.81 14.83 10.04
C TYR A 285 4.19 15.34 11.43
N GLU A 286 5.34 16.01 11.54
CA GLU A 286 5.86 16.55 12.81
C GLU A 286 5.01 17.69 13.38
N LEU A 287 4.20 18.36 12.55
CA LEU A 287 3.30 19.42 12.98
C LEU A 287 1.98 18.90 13.54
N ILE A 288 1.65 17.63 13.31
CA ILE A 288 0.38 17.01 13.69
C ILE A 288 0.51 16.36 15.06
N ASP A 289 -0.31 16.78 16.03
CA ASP A 289 -0.34 16.20 17.37
C ASP A 289 -0.98 14.80 17.35
N VAL A 290 -2.12 14.65 16.65
CA VAL A 290 -2.83 13.37 16.49
C VAL A 290 -3.27 13.18 15.05
N LEU A 291 -2.76 12.16 14.41
CA LEU A 291 -3.16 11.75 13.06
C LEU A 291 -4.52 11.03 13.06
N ALA A 292 -5.28 11.19 11.99
CA ALA A 292 -6.55 10.50 11.78
C ALA A 292 -6.50 9.60 10.54
N TYR A 293 -6.94 8.36 10.70
CA TYR A 293 -7.13 7.41 9.60
C TYR A 293 -8.58 6.87 9.62
N PRO A 294 -9.56 7.71 9.25
CA PRO A 294 -10.99 7.43 9.41
C PRO A 294 -11.58 6.61 8.27
N ARG A 295 -10.88 5.57 7.81
CA ARG A 295 -11.31 4.72 6.69
C ARG A 295 -12.75 4.24 6.86
N LEU A 296 -13.52 4.30 5.77
CA LEU A 296 -14.90 3.84 5.73
C LEU A 296 -14.98 2.31 5.79
N PRO A 297 -16.03 1.74 6.42
CA PRO A 297 -16.22 0.29 6.52
C PRO A 297 -16.75 -0.29 5.20
N ILE A 298 -15.88 -0.35 4.21
CA ILE A 298 -16.15 -0.96 2.91
C ILE A 298 -15.25 -2.18 2.71
N ARG A 299 -15.60 -3.03 1.77
CA ARG A 299 -14.88 -4.30 1.54
C ARG A 299 -13.37 -4.10 1.30
N LEU A 300 -12.98 -3.06 0.56
CA LEU A 300 -11.57 -2.73 0.32
C LEU A 300 -10.80 -2.50 1.63
N THR A 301 -11.34 -1.70 2.53
CA THR A 301 -10.68 -1.34 3.80
C THR A 301 -10.75 -2.44 4.85
N GLU A 302 -11.78 -3.28 4.79
CA GLU A 302 -11.87 -4.49 5.62
C GLU A 302 -10.79 -5.52 5.24
N LEU A 303 -10.42 -5.61 3.96
CA LEU A 303 -9.49 -6.63 3.48
C LEU A 303 -8.02 -6.18 3.45
N VAL A 304 -7.75 -4.86 3.34
CA VAL A 304 -6.40 -4.37 2.98
C VAL A 304 -5.78 -3.51 4.08
N THR A 305 -4.61 -3.95 4.56
CA THR A 305 -3.80 -3.18 5.53
C THR A 305 -3.11 -1.99 4.86
N PRO A 306 -3.20 -0.77 5.43
CA PRO A 306 -2.49 0.41 4.93
C PRO A 306 -1.04 0.50 5.42
N LEU A 307 -0.24 1.36 4.76
CA LEU A 307 1.13 1.70 5.21
C LEU A 307 1.14 2.86 6.22
N LYS A 308 0.21 3.81 6.11
CA LYS A 308 0.19 5.05 6.92
C LYS A 308 0.28 4.84 8.44
N PRO A 309 -0.46 3.91 9.07
CA PRO A 309 -0.29 3.64 10.50
C PRO A 309 1.12 3.15 10.86
N LEU A 310 1.75 2.33 10.00
CA LEU A 310 3.13 1.86 10.23
C LEU A 310 4.14 3.01 10.15
N GLU A 311 3.94 3.95 9.22
CA GLU A 311 4.76 5.16 9.11
C GLU A 311 4.58 6.07 10.32
N ALA A 312 3.34 6.25 10.81
CA ALA A 312 3.06 7.00 12.04
C ALA A 312 3.74 6.36 13.27
N MET A 313 3.64 5.03 13.40
CA MET A 313 4.32 4.27 14.46
C MET A 313 5.84 4.43 14.38
N ALA A 314 6.41 4.36 13.17
CA ALA A 314 7.85 4.53 12.95
C ALA A 314 8.35 5.93 13.37
N GLN A 315 7.55 6.97 13.15
CA GLN A 315 7.87 8.35 13.52
C GLN A 315 7.52 8.65 14.99
N GLY A 316 6.89 7.73 15.69
CA GLY A 316 6.40 7.96 17.06
C GLY A 316 5.29 9.00 17.11
N ARG A 317 4.37 8.98 16.14
CA ARG A 317 3.21 9.88 16.11
C ARG A 317 1.99 9.22 16.74
N MET A 318 1.22 10.01 17.50
CA MET A 318 -0.07 9.56 17.99
C MET A 318 -1.07 9.53 16.85
N PHE A 319 -1.94 8.53 16.83
CA PHE A 319 -3.00 8.45 15.82
C PHE A 319 -4.24 7.73 16.33
N VAL A 320 -5.36 8.06 15.69
CA VAL A 320 -6.63 7.35 15.79
C VAL A 320 -6.96 6.74 14.43
N ALA A 321 -7.47 5.51 14.41
CA ALA A 321 -7.82 4.80 13.20
C ALA A 321 -9.20 4.13 13.36
N SER A 322 -9.98 4.10 12.29
CA SER A 322 -11.24 3.35 12.28
C SER A 322 -10.99 1.85 12.48
N ASP A 323 -11.92 1.14 13.09
CA ASP A 323 -11.81 -0.30 13.42
C ASP A 323 -12.11 -1.23 12.22
N VAL A 324 -11.82 -0.79 11.00
CA VAL A 324 -11.87 -1.65 9.81
C VAL A 324 -10.83 -2.76 9.88
N GLY A 325 -11.07 -3.89 9.20
CA GLY A 325 -10.22 -5.08 9.27
C GLY A 325 -8.75 -4.81 8.98
N GLY A 326 -8.45 -3.97 7.98
CA GLY A 326 -7.10 -3.56 7.66
C GLY A 326 -6.37 -2.81 8.78
N HIS A 327 -7.09 -2.04 9.61
CA HIS A 327 -6.50 -1.38 10.78
C HIS A 327 -6.42 -2.32 11.98
N ARG A 328 -7.45 -3.15 12.24
CA ARG A 328 -7.44 -4.12 13.35
C ARG A 328 -6.25 -5.09 13.27
N GLU A 329 -5.78 -5.42 12.06
CA GLU A 329 -4.59 -6.26 11.88
C GLU A 329 -3.28 -5.56 12.29
N LEU A 330 -3.25 -4.22 12.31
CA LEU A 330 -2.04 -3.43 12.56
C LEU A 330 -2.01 -2.79 13.94
N VAL A 331 -3.16 -2.39 14.47
CA VAL A 331 -3.26 -1.51 15.65
C VAL A 331 -3.73 -2.29 16.87
N ARG A 332 -2.92 -2.26 17.91
CA ARG A 332 -3.30 -2.71 19.26
C ARG A 332 -3.84 -1.49 20.01
N HIS A 333 -5.17 -1.48 20.24
CA HIS A 333 -5.85 -0.33 20.86
C HIS A 333 -5.26 0.01 22.23
N GLY A 334 -4.88 1.30 22.41
CA GLY A 334 -4.26 1.81 23.64
C GLY A 334 -2.78 1.47 23.81
N GLU A 335 -2.20 0.57 22.97
CA GLU A 335 -0.80 0.17 23.07
C GLU A 335 0.06 0.76 21.90
N THR A 336 -0.41 0.65 20.66
CA THR A 336 0.33 1.12 19.48
C THR A 336 -0.41 2.21 18.71
N GLY A 337 -1.65 2.48 19.07
CA GLY A 337 -2.55 3.48 18.49
C GLY A 337 -3.95 3.30 19.06
N PHE A 338 -4.90 4.07 18.57
CA PHE A 338 -6.28 4.03 19.07
C PHE A 338 -7.25 3.67 17.95
N LEU A 339 -8.19 2.78 18.23
CA LEU A 339 -9.24 2.37 17.32
C LEU A 339 -10.57 3.01 17.72
N PHE A 340 -11.37 3.41 16.74
CA PHE A 340 -12.73 3.91 16.92
C PHE A 340 -13.68 3.24 15.92
N LYS A 341 -14.99 3.26 16.20
CA LYS A 341 -16.01 2.68 15.33
C LYS A 341 -16.03 3.34 13.97
N ALA A 342 -15.79 2.55 12.91
CA ALA A 342 -15.74 3.01 11.55
C ALA A 342 -17.06 3.66 11.08
N GLY A 343 -16.94 4.73 10.28
CA GLY A 343 -18.09 5.44 9.71
C GLY A 343 -18.81 6.37 10.69
N ASP A 344 -18.27 6.59 11.90
CA ASP A 344 -18.91 7.36 12.95
C ASP A 344 -18.04 8.54 13.41
N ALA A 345 -18.45 9.77 13.06
CA ALA A 345 -17.74 10.99 13.42
C ALA A 345 -17.77 11.28 14.95
N ALA A 346 -18.81 10.84 15.66
CA ALA A 346 -18.88 10.99 17.10
C ALA A 346 -17.91 10.01 17.81
N ALA A 347 -17.78 8.80 17.28
CA ALA A 347 -16.77 7.85 17.76
C ALA A 347 -15.35 8.34 17.49
N LEU A 348 -15.11 9.00 16.34
CA LEU A 348 -13.83 9.63 16.03
C LEU A 348 -13.52 10.78 17.01
N GLU A 349 -14.50 11.66 17.26
CA GLU A 349 -14.39 12.71 18.28
C GLU A 349 -14.03 12.13 19.64
N ALA A 350 -14.77 11.12 20.11
CA ALA A 350 -14.51 10.46 21.40
C ALA A 350 -13.10 9.84 21.48
N ALA A 351 -12.61 9.25 20.37
CA ALA A 351 -11.26 8.71 20.31
C ALA A 351 -10.20 9.81 20.41
N PHE A 352 -10.39 10.96 19.78
CA PHE A 352 -9.49 12.10 19.95
C PHE A 352 -9.48 12.59 21.39
N GLU A 353 -10.64 12.74 22.03
CA GLU A 353 -10.72 13.16 23.45
C GLU A 353 -10.03 12.15 24.38
N ASP A 354 -10.19 10.85 24.13
CA ASP A 354 -9.50 9.80 24.90
C ASP A 354 -7.97 9.90 24.75
N VAL A 355 -7.48 10.08 23.51
CA VAL A 355 -6.05 10.28 23.25
C VAL A 355 -5.54 11.53 23.98
N LEU A 356 -6.27 12.65 23.90
CA LEU A 356 -5.86 13.92 24.53
C LEU A 356 -5.88 13.83 26.07
N ALA A 357 -6.84 13.10 26.65
CA ALA A 357 -6.91 12.87 28.10
C ALA A 357 -5.74 12.01 28.63
N ARG A 358 -5.10 11.22 27.75
CA ARG A 358 -3.98 10.30 28.10
C ARG A 358 -2.59 10.87 27.74
N ARG A 359 -2.42 12.17 27.68
CA ARG A 359 -1.13 12.79 27.25
C ARG A 359 0.08 12.27 28.02
N ASP A 360 -0.06 12.00 29.31
CA ASP A 360 1.02 11.44 30.14
C ASP A 360 1.49 10.06 29.68
N SER A 361 0.61 9.29 29.02
CA SER A 361 0.93 7.96 28.47
C SER A 361 1.52 8.00 27.06
N TRP A 362 1.49 9.13 26.37
CA TRP A 362 1.98 9.24 24.99
C TRP A 362 3.43 8.77 24.80
N PRO A 363 4.40 9.12 25.68
CA PRO A 363 5.77 8.65 25.53
C PRO A 363 5.88 7.12 25.53
N GLN A 364 5.08 6.45 26.36
CA GLN A 364 5.07 4.99 26.43
C GLN A 364 4.45 4.38 25.17
N ILE A 365 3.26 4.84 24.75
CA ILE A 365 2.53 4.35 23.57
C ILE A 365 3.40 4.53 22.31
N ARG A 366 4.01 5.70 22.13
CA ARG A 366 4.92 6.00 21.02
C ARG A 366 6.10 5.02 20.95
N ARG A 367 6.74 4.71 22.10
CA ARG A 367 7.85 3.74 22.17
C ARG A 367 7.37 2.32 21.87
N GLN A 368 6.20 1.92 22.35
CA GLN A 368 5.61 0.60 22.05
C GLN A 368 5.29 0.47 20.57
N ALA A 369 4.68 1.49 19.97
CA ALA A 369 4.38 1.54 18.54
C ALA A 369 5.66 1.46 17.68
N ARG A 370 6.70 2.22 18.05
CA ARG A 370 8.01 2.16 17.38
C ARG A 370 8.63 0.76 17.48
N ARG A 371 8.64 0.17 18.68
CA ARG A 371 9.16 -1.19 18.88
C ARG A 371 8.40 -2.22 18.06
N PHE A 372 7.07 -2.10 17.96
CA PHE A 372 6.27 -3.01 17.13
C PHE A 372 6.74 -3.01 15.68
N VAL A 373 6.94 -1.84 15.07
CA VAL A 373 7.40 -1.79 13.67
C VAL A 373 8.86 -2.23 13.50
N GLU A 374 9.74 -1.96 14.47
CA GLU A 374 11.14 -2.38 14.44
C GLU A 374 11.33 -3.89 14.60
N VAL A 375 10.40 -4.57 15.26
CA VAL A 375 10.51 -6.02 15.54
C VAL A 375 9.62 -6.83 14.61
N GLU A 376 8.35 -6.43 14.43
CA GLU A 376 7.33 -7.26 13.78
C GLU A 376 7.04 -6.82 12.33
N ARG A 377 7.34 -5.57 11.94
CA ARG A 377 6.95 -4.98 10.66
C ARG A 377 8.15 -4.41 9.88
N THR A 378 9.28 -5.13 9.87
CA THR A 378 10.45 -4.79 9.07
C THR A 378 10.41 -5.43 7.69
N TRP A 379 10.95 -4.74 6.69
CA TRP A 379 11.07 -5.32 5.35
C TRP A 379 11.95 -6.57 5.33
N THR A 380 13.01 -6.58 6.13
CA THR A 380 13.90 -7.76 6.25
C THR A 380 13.13 -9.00 6.70
N ALA A 381 12.30 -8.90 7.75
CA ALA A 381 11.51 -10.01 8.25
C ALA A 381 10.39 -10.41 7.25
N SER A 382 9.75 -9.44 6.61
CA SER A 382 8.71 -9.71 5.61
C SER A 382 9.28 -10.42 4.38
N VAL A 383 10.38 -9.91 3.83
CA VAL A 383 10.98 -10.44 2.60
C VAL A 383 11.66 -11.80 2.81
N ALA A 384 12.18 -12.07 4.00
CA ALA A 384 12.73 -13.41 4.32
C ALA A 384 11.71 -14.54 4.09
N ARG A 385 10.41 -14.29 4.24
CA ARG A 385 9.34 -15.26 4.00
C ARG A 385 9.25 -15.72 2.53
N TYR A 386 9.72 -14.91 1.56
CA TYR A 386 9.72 -15.32 0.15
C TYR A 386 10.63 -16.53 -0.12
N ARG A 387 11.60 -16.82 0.75
CA ARG A 387 12.47 -18.00 0.57
C ARG A 387 11.65 -19.27 0.44
N GLU A 388 10.79 -19.52 1.41
CA GLU A 388 9.92 -20.70 1.42
C GLU A 388 8.91 -20.67 0.25
N VAL A 389 8.40 -19.52 -0.12
CA VAL A 389 7.49 -19.36 -1.27
C VAL A 389 8.17 -19.80 -2.57
N TYR A 390 9.39 -19.31 -2.81
CA TYR A 390 10.12 -19.67 -4.02
C TYR A 390 10.59 -21.12 -4.03
N GLU A 391 11.03 -21.65 -2.90
CA GLU A 391 11.39 -23.07 -2.77
C GLU A 391 10.19 -23.98 -3.09
N ARG A 392 9.02 -23.69 -2.55
CA ARG A 392 7.76 -24.41 -2.86
C ARG A 392 7.35 -24.27 -4.32
N ALA A 393 7.53 -23.08 -4.92
CA ALA A 393 7.23 -22.88 -6.33
C ALA A 393 8.16 -23.68 -7.25
N LEU A 394 9.45 -23.72 -6.94
CA LEU A 394 10.45 -24.51 -7.65
C LEU A 394 10.19 -26.02 -7.54
N ALA A 395 9.82 -26.51 -6.36
CA ALA A 395 9.51 -27.91 -6.13
C ALA A 395 8.31 -28.41 -6.97
N ARG A 396 7.36 -27.54 -7.29
CA ARG A 396 6.21 -27.88 -8.15
C ARG A 396 6.55 -28.04 -9.63
N ARG A 397 7.61 -27.38 -10.09
CA ARG A 397 8.10 -27.43 -11.48
C ARG A 397 9.61 -27.62 -11.52
N PRO A 398 10.13 -28.81 -11.15
CA PRO A 398 11.57 -29.05 -11.20
C PRO A 398 12.07 -28.82 -12.63
N ARG A 399 13.17 -28.08 -12.77
CA ARG A 399 13.89 -27.99 -14.04
C ARG A 399 14.32 -29.40 -14.45
N ILE A 400 14.03 -29.80 -15.68
CA ILE A 400 14.71 -30.94 -16.29
C ILE A 400 16.18 -30.51 -16.37
N GLN A 401 17.02 -31.07 -15.51
CA GLN A 401 18.46 -30.96 -15.69
C GLN A 401 18.75 -31.57 -17.05
N THR A 402 19.10 -30.74 -18.03
CA THR A 402 19.75 -31.21 -19.26
C THR A 402 21.03 -31.83 -18.78
N LEU A 403 21.05 -33.18 -18.73
CA LEU A 403 22.29 -33.94 -18.63
C LEU A 403 23.16 -33.44 -19.79
N SER A 404 24.19 -32.68 -19.46
CA SER A 404 25.28 -32.37 -20.38
C SER A 404 25.98 -33.72 -20.68
N THR A 405 25.65 -34.23 -21.85
CA THR A 405 26.47 -35.29 -22.49
C THR A 405 27.74 -34.68 -23.04
#